data_85bfb996db67b84d6f528ff8a03e84f1
#
_entry.id   85bfb996db67b84d6f528ff8a03e84f1
#
_cell.length_a   1.000
_cell.length_b   1.000
_cell.length_c   1.000
_cell.angle_alpha   90.00
_cell.angle_beta   90.00
_cell.angle_gamma   90.00
#
_symmetry.space_group_name_H-M   'P 1'
#
loop_
_entity.id
_entity.type
_entity.pdbx_description
1 polymer ?
#
loop_
_entity_poly.entity_id
_entity_poly.type
_entity_poly.pdbx_seq_one_letter_code
_entity_poly.pdbx_strand_id
1 'polypeptide(L)'
;MHYDEFITEIKKYWDLRSKGLKKQANSFLFEFTGRFKKEVSESNADEILFQFCHEYIDELKFPGDNLPRRHIPFQITELLNSYLNRECAKNKMPQMRWAFQIFGKYYNPHDPKCEHNPYHILKRAYAHEQCDEKTVELYFDAQIDFLWWGQHHFPEGCIITHEEFEDAVQTANKILSEKSVPPSLVEAFKYYVKLYEIYFNWQQNGRNGDFYELCEAEGLEYEATPAFYYKD
;
A
#
# COMPACT_ATOMS: atom_id res chain seq x y z
N MET A 1 -13.35 -25.84 11.79
CA MET A 1 -11.92 -25.56 11.57
C MET A 1 -11.48 -24.54 12.61
N HIS A 2 -10.33 -24.78 13.25
CA HIS A 2 -9.68 -23.84 14.16
C HIS A 2 -8.53 -23.09 13.44
N TYR A 3 -8.06 -22.01 14.05
CA TYR A 3 -6.97 -21.18 13.47
C TYR A 3 -5.70 -21.99 13.19
N ASP A 4 -5.28 -22.87 14.11
CA ASP A 4 -4.07 -23.70 13.92
C ASP A 4 -4.18 -24.65 12.72
N GLU A 5 -5.37 -25.17 12.43
CA GLU A 5 -5.64 -26.00 11.25
C GLU A 5 -5.51 -25.15 9.99
N PHE A 6 -6.10 -23.93 9.99
CA PHE A 6 -6.00 -22.99 8.88
C PHE A 6 -4.53 -22.65 8.57
N ILE A 7 -3.75 -22.30 9.58
CA ILE A 7 -2.31 -21.98 9.40
C ILE A 7 -1.51 -23.20 8.94
N THR A 8 -1.84 -24.39 9.40
CA THR A 8 -1.18 -25.62 8.96
C THR A 8 -1.38 -25.82 7.46
N GLU A 9 -2.57 -25.58 6.92
CA GLU A 9 -2.85 -25.68 5.50
C GLU A 9 -2.11 -24.57 4.70
N ILE A 10 -2.04 -23.35 5.21
CA ILE A 10 -1.26 -22.28 4.57
C ILE A 10 0.24 -22.62 4.54
N LYS A 11 0.79 -23.19 5.62
CA LYS A 11 2.19 -23.64 5.66
C LYS A 11 2.48 -24.73 4.63
N LYS A 12 1.55 -25.68 4.41
CA LYS A 12 1.68 -26.70 3.33
C LYS A 12 1.78 -26.06 1.94
N TYR A 13 0.98 -25.01 1.68
CA TYR A 13 1.09 -24.25 0.43
C TYR A 13 2.49 -23.66 0.26
N TRP A 14 3.02 -22.99 1.28
CA TRP A 14 4.36 -22.39 1.21
C TRP A 14 5.46 -23.43 1.06
N ASP A 15 5.36 -24.58 1.73
CA ASP A 15 6.29 -25.70 1.57
C ASP A 15 6.30 -26.22 0.11
N LEU A 16 5.13 -26.41 -0.50
CA LEU A 16 5.05 -26.78 -1.91
C LEU A 16 5.67 -25.70 -2.83
N ARG A 17 5.44 -24.43 -2.53
CA ARG A 17 6.02 -23.30 -3.29
C ARG A 17 7.53 -23.25 -3.19
N SER A 18 8.09 -23.46 -2.00
CA SER A 18 9.55 -23.46 -1.77
C SER A 18 10.25 -24.60 -2.51
N LYS A 19 9.57 -25.74 -2.70
CA LYS A 19 10.02 -26.88 -3.51
C LYS A 19 9.85 -26.68 -5.03
N GLY A 20 9.39 -25.50 -5.47
CA GLY A 20 9.15 -25.21 -6.89
C GLY A 20 7.86 -25.81 -7.47
N LEU A 21 7.04 -26.47 -6.66
CA LEU A 21 5.81 -27.18 -7.07
C LEU A 21 4.61 -26.23 -7.21
N LYS A 22 4.79 -25.14 -7.97
CA LYS A 22 3.83 -24.01 -8.08
C LYS A 22 2.42 -24.46 -8.48
N LYS A 23 2.30 -25.36 -9.46
CA LYS A 23 1.00 -25.86 -9.94
C LYS A 23 0.27 -26.65 -8.86
N GLN A 24 0.98 -27.53 -8.16
CA GLN A 24 0.41 -28.34 -7.08
C GLN A 24 0.01 -27.47 -5.89
N ALA A 25 0.85 -26.50 -5.52
CA ALA A 25 0.55 -25.54 -4.44
C ALA A 25 -0.74 -24.76 -4.74
N ASN A 26 -0.89 -24.24 -5.95
CA ASN A 26 -2.09 -23.48 -6.32
C ASN A 26 -3.36 -24.37 -6.35
N SER A 27 -3.28 -25.59 -6.87
CA SER A 27 -4.40 -26.55 -6.86
C SER A 27 -4.82 -26.89 -5.42
N PHE A 28 -3.84 -27.21 -4.57
CA PHE A 28 -4.05 -27.48 -3.16
C PHE A 28 -4.76 -26.32 -2.44
N LEU A 29 -4.26 -25.10 -2.64
CA LEU A 29 -4.82 -23.94 -1.97
C LEU A 29 -6.24 -23.61 -2.48
N PHE A 30 -6.50 -23.81 -3.76
CA PHE A 30 -7.84 -23.66 -4.34
C PHE A 30 -8.85 -24.62 -3.71
N GLU A 31 -8.49 -25.91 -3.57
CA GLU A 31 -9.32 -26.90 -2.90
C GLU A 31 -9.55 -26.59 -1.43
N PHE A 32 -8.47 -26.16 -0.74
CA PHE A 32 -8.55 -25.77 0.67
C PHE A 32 -9.50 -24.58 0.88
N THR A 33 -9.34 -23.50 0.11
CA THR A 33 -10.19 -22.31 0.24
C THR A 33 -11.64 -22.58 -0.15
N GLY A 34 -11.88 -23.52 -1.09
CA GLY A 34 -13.22 -23.99 -1.43
C GLY A 34 -13.88 -24.74 -0.27
N ARG A 35 -13.15 -25.62 0.43
CA ARG A 35 -13.63 -26.28 1.66
C ARG A 35 -13.85 -25.29 2.79
N PHE A 36 -12.92 -24.36 3.02
CA PHE A 36 -13.04 -23.32 4.04
C PHE A 36 -14.34 -22.52 3.88
N LYS A 37 -14.63 -22.02 2.69
CA LYS A 37 -15.87 -21.26 2.38
C LYS A 37 -17.14 -22.08 2.61
N LYS A 38 -17.09 -23.41 2.44
CA LYS A 38 -18.26 -24.31 2.54
C LYS A 38 -18.52 -24.80 3.94
N GLU A 39 -17.46 -25.08 4.72
CA GLU A 39 -17.54 -25.82 5.97
C GLU A 39 -17.41 -24.94 7.22
N VAL A 40 -16.82 -23.72 7.07
CA VAL A 40 -16.61 -22.81 8.19
C VAL A 40 -17.73 -21.77 8.23
N SER A 41 -18.36 -21.63 9.40
CA SER A 41 -19.37 -20.57 9.59
C SER A 41 -18.74 -19.17 9.44
N GLU A 42 -19.52 -18.18 9.02
CA GLU A 42 -19.03 -16.82 8.78
C GLU A 42 -18.36 -16.24 10.05
N SER A 43 -18.97 -16.39 11.23
CA SER A 43 -18.40 -15.89 12.48
C SER A 43 -17.04 -16.53 12.80
N ASN A 44 -16.88 -17.84 12.60
CA ASN A 44 -15.61 -18.53 12.85
C ASN A 44 -14.57 -18.19 11.77
N ALA A 45 -15.01 -17.99 10.51
CA ALA A 45 -14.14 -17.51 9.44
C ALA A 45 -13.60 -16.11 9.75
N ASP A 46 -14.42 -15.21 10.25
CA ASP A 46 -14.03 -13.85 10.63
C ASP A 46 -12.98 -13.85 11.75
N GLU A 47 -13.15 -14.71 12.77
CA GLU A 47 -12.14 -14.87 13.84
C GLU A 47 -10.80 -15.39 13.29
N ILE A 48 -10.84 -16.41 12.43
CA ILE A 48 -9.65 -16.98 11.80
C ILE A 48 -8.94 -15.93 10.93
N LEU A 49 -9.70 -15.20 10.10
CA LEU A 49 -9.13 -14.19 9.19
C LEU A 49 -8.63 -12.96 9.95
N PHE A 50 -9.28 -12.57 11.05
CA PHE A 50 -8.78 -11.53 11.95
C PHE A 50 -7.42 -11.92 12.52
N GLN A 51 -7.32 -13.11 13.12
CA GLN A 51 -6.07 -13.58 13.71
C GLN A 51 -4.98 -13.73 12.65
N PHE A 52 -5.32 -14.22 11.46
CA PHE A 52 -4.37 -14.30 10.34
C PHE A 52 -3.84 -12.91 9.94
N CYS A 53 -4.70 -11.91 9.77
CA CYS A 53 -4.26 -10.55 9.46
C CYS A 53 -3.36 -9.98 10.55
N HIS A 54 -3.74 -10.15 11.81
CA HIS A 54 -2.96 -9.68 12.94
C HIS A 54 -1.55 -10.29 12.96
N GLU A 55 -1.45 -11.62 12.86
CA GLU A 55 -0.15 -12.29 12.87
C GLU A 55 0.67 -12.02 11.60
N TYR A 56 0.04 -11.96 10.43
CA TYR A 56 0.72 -11.76 9.16
C TYR A 56 1.17 -10.31 8.94
N ILE A 57 0.31 -9.34 9.27
CA ILE A 57 0.55 -7.93 8.96
C ILE A 57 1.22 -7.21 10.12
N ASP A 58 0.71 -7.39 11.34
CA ASP A 58 1.18 -6.62 12.50
C ASP A 58 2.37 -7.28 13.19
N GLU A 59 2.31 -8.60 13.39
CA GLU A 59 3.39 -9.31 14.07
C GLU A 59 4.48 -9.84 13.14
N LEU A 60 4.26 -9.80 11.82
CA LEU A 60 5.18 -10.26 10.78
C LEU A 60 5.66 -11.72 10.99
N LYS A 61 4.80 -12.57 11.54
CA LYS A 61 5.13 -13.97 11.88
C LYS A 61 5.32 -14.89 10.69
N PHE A 62 4.81 -14.52 9.53
CA PHE A 62 4.89 -15.29 8.29
C PHE A 62 5.56 -14.46 7.19
N PRO A 63 6.25 -15.06 6.30
CA PRO A 63 6.54 -16.44 5.91
C PRO A 63 7.93 -16.88 6.29
N GLY A 64 8.23 -18.18 6.03
CA GLY A 64 9.60 -18.67 6.02
C GLY A 64 10.51 -17.85 5.10
N ASP A 65 11.78 -17.85 5.44
CA ASP A 65 12.84 -16.89 5.09
C ASP A 65 13.09 -16.59 3.60
N ASN A 66 12.44 -17.27 2.67
CA ASN A 66 12.74 -17.22 1.23
C ASN A 66 11.60 -16.69 0.34
N LEU A 67 10.47 -16.26 0.91
CA LEU A 67 9.37 -15.65 0.12
C LEU A 67 9.25 -14.17 0.49
N PRO A 68 9.10 -13.27 -0.51
CA PRO A 68 8.86 -11.86 -0.23
C PRO A 68 7.66 -11.73 0.71
N ARG A 69 7.80 -11.06 1.83
CA ARG A 69 6.77 -10.86 2.88
C ARG A 69 5.42 -10.34 2.39
N ARG A 70 5.31 -9.98 1.13
CA ARG A 70 4.14 -9.34 0.53
C ARG A 70 3.34 -10.24 -0.39
N HIS A 71 3.63 -11.55 -0.42
CA HIS A 71 2.95 -12.44 -1.34
C HIS A 71 1.88 -13.29 -0.66
N ILE A 72 0.77 -12.64 -0.33
CA ILE A 72 -0.44 -13.39 0.03
C ILE A 72 -0.95 -14.07 -1.26
N PRO A 73 -1.16 -15.39 -1.26
CA PRO A 73 -1.70 -16.08 -2.42
C PRO A 73 -3.07 -15.55 -2.82
N PHE A 74 -3.34 -15.48 -4.12
CA PHE A 74 -4.60 -14.95 -4.67
C PHE A 74 -5.85 -15.56 -3.99
N GLN A 75 -5.86 -16.86 -3.74
CA GLN A 75 -6.98 -17.55 -3.11
C GLN A 75 -7.24 -17.07 -1.67
N ILE A 76 -6.17 -16.73 -0.93
CA ILE A 76 -6.28 -16.15 0.41
C ILE A 76 -6.70 -14.67 0.31
N THR A 77 -6.16 -13.93 -0.67
CA THR A 77 -6.59 -12.56 -0.94
C THR A 77 -8.10 -12.48 -1.20
N GLU A 78 -8.69 -13.45 -1.91
CA GLU A 78 -10.14 -13.55 -2.14
C GLU A 78 -10.95 -13.76 -0.83
N LEU A 79 -10.43 -14.56 0.10
CA LEU A 79 -11.06 -14.70 1.44
C LEU A 79 -10.99 -13.40 2.23
N LEU A 80 -9.80 -12.78 2.24
CA LEU A 80 -9.56 -11.52 2.94
C LEU A 80 -10.38 -10.37 2.36
N ASN A 81 -10.54 -10.32 1.04
CA ASN A 81 -11.34 -9.28 0.40
C ASN A 81 -12.78 -9.29 0.90
N SER A 82 -13.42 -10.45 0.93
CA SER A 82 -14.80 -10.58 1.43
C SER A 82 -14.92 -10.18 2.91
N TYR A 83 -13.99 -10.60 3.74
CA TYR A 83 -13.94 -10.27 5.16
C TYR A 83 -13.69 -8.77 5.38
N LEU A 84 -12.61 -8.23 4.81
CA LEU A 84 -12.21 -6.85 5.04
C LEU A 84 -13.21 -5.84 4.47
N ASN A 85 -13.85 -6.12 3.33
CA ASN A 85 -14.91 -5.28 2.80
C ASN A 85 -16.09 -5.15 3.77
N ARG A 86 -16.53 -6.26 4.37
CA ARG A 86 -17.60 -6.21 5.39
C ARG A 86 -17.20 -5.39 6.62
N GLU A 87 -15.99 -5.58 7.12
CA GLU A 87 -15.52 -4.89 8.31
C GLU A 87 -15.21 -3.41 8.04
N CYS A 88 -14.69 -3.07 6.87
CA CYS A 88 -14.52 -1.67 6.42
C CYS A 88 -15.86 -0.95 6.25
N ALA A 89 -16.91 -1.64 5.79
CA ALA A 89 -18.27 -1.08 5.72
C ALA A 89 -18.82 -0.75 7.12
N LYS A 90 -18.45 -1.52 8.14
CA LYS A 90 -18.77 -1.28 9.56
C LYS A 90 -17.83 -0.28 10.24
N ASN A 91 -16.90 0.31 9.50
CA ASN A 91 -15.90 1.27 10.00
C ASN A 91 -15.00 0.69 11.11
N LYS A 92 -14.52 -0.55 10.95
CA LYS A 92 -13.73 -1.25 11.98
C LYS A 92 -12.23 -1.04 11.84
N MET A 93 -11.55 -0.84 12.97
CA MET A 93 -10.10 -0.85 13.10
C MET A 93 -9.65 -2.15 13.81
N PRO A 94 -8.52 -2.74 13.43
CA PRO A 94 -7.53 -2.30 12.42
C PRO A 94 -7.86 -2.75 10.98
N GLN A 95 -9.03 -3.31 10.71
CA GLN A 95 -9.39 -3.89 9.41
C GLN A 95 -9.30 -2.88 8.25
N MET A 96 -9.66 -1.61 8.47
CA MET A 96 -9.48 -0.56 7.45
C MET A 96 -8.00 -0.37 7.10
N ARG A 97 -7.10 -0.38 8.08
CA ARG A 97 -5.66 -0.32 7.84
C ARG A 97 -5.15 -1.55 7.08
N TRP A 98 -5.56 -2.75 7.51
CA TRP A 98 -5.18 -3.99 6.83
C TRP A 98 -5.68 -4.04 5.37
N ALA A 99 -6.89 -3.57 5.11
CA ALA A 99 -7.42 -3.48 3.74
C ALA A 99 -6.51 -2.62 2.85
N PHE A 100 -6.06 -1.46 3.32
CA PHE A 100 -5.10 -0.65 2.60
C PHE A 100 -3.75 -1.38 2.39
N GLN A 101 -3.21 -2.03 3.42
CA GLN A 101 -1.93 -2.72 3.33
C GLN A 101 -1.94 -3.91 2.36
N ILE A 102 -3.08 -4.60 2.24
CA ILE A 102 -3.25 -5.76 1.35
C ILE A 102 -3.58 -5.31 -0.07
N PHE A 103 -4.51 -4.36 -0.24
CA PHE A 103 -5.09 -4.02 -1.54
C PHE A 103 -4.56 -2.72 -2.14
N GLY A 104 -3.94 -1.84 -1.36
CA GLY A 104 -3.49 -0.52 -1.81
C GLY A 104 -2.56 -0.53 -3.00
N LYS A 105 -1.71 -1.55 -3.15
CA LYS A 105 -0.79 -1.70 -4.28
C LYS A 105 -1.41 -2.29 -5.54
N TYR A 106 -2.56 -2.91 -5.43
CA TYR A 106 -3.26 -3.61 -6.52
C TYR A 106 -4.57 -2.90 -6.87
N TYR A 107 -4.74 -1.67 -6.40
CA TYR A 107 -5.93 -0.92 -6.71
C TYR A 107 -6.02 -0.65 -8.21
N ASN A 108 -7.05 -1.22 -8.82
CA ASN A 108 -7.48 -0.88 -10.16
C ASN A 108 -8.86 -0.20 -10.05
N PRO A 109 -9.00 1.10 -10.35
CA PRO A 109 -10.26 1.81 -10.25
C PRO A 109 -11.34 1.25 -11.19
N HIS A 110 -10.94 0.46 -12.18
CA HIS A 110 -11.85 -0.19 -13.13
C HIS A 110 -12.18 -1.65 -12.77
N ASP A 111 -11.61 -2.19 -11.68
CA ASP A 111 -11.96 -3.53 -11.21
C ASP A 111 -13.26 -3.47 -10.39
N PRO A 112 -14.37 -4.06 -10.89
CA PRO A 112 -15.64 -4.07 -10.17
C PRO A 112 -15.58 -4.80 -8.83
N LYS A 113 -14.53 -5.57 -8.55
CA LYS A 113 -14.29 -6.22 -7.26
C LYS A 113 -13.66 -5.29 -6.22
N CYS A 114 -13.10 -4.15 -6.64
CA CYS A 114 -12.63 -3.11 -5.74
C CYS A 114 -13.80 -2.21 -5.35
N GLU A 115 -14.64 -2.65 -4.42
CA GLU A 115 -15.80 -1.90 -3.93
C GLU A 115 -15.41 -0.58 -3.24
N HIS A 116 -14.16 -0.46 -2.78
CA HIS A 116 -13.67 0.72 -2.06
C HIS A 116 -12.27 1.11 -2.53
N ASN A 117 -12.07 2.41 -2.78
CA ASN A 117 -10.74 2.94 -3.01
C ASN A 117 -9.89 2.80 -1.74
N PRO A 118 -8.75 2.07 -1.77
CA PRO A 118 -7.92 1.83 -0.59
C PRO A 118 -7.43 3.11 0.09
N TYR A 119 -7.14 4.17 -0.67
CA TYR A 119 -6.74 5.45 -0.10
C TYR A 119 -7.88 6.10 0.70
N HIS A 120 -9.12 6.03 0.23
CA HIS A 120 -10.28 6.53 0.98
C HIS A 120 -10.50 5.72 2.27
N ILE A 121 -10.24 4.42 2.23
CA ILE A 121 -10.30 3.57 3.42
C ILE A 121 -9.22 3.98 4.43
N LEU A 122 -7.99 4.22 3.95
CA LEU A 122 -6.89 4.68 4.81
C LEU A 122 -7.17 6.07 5.41
N LYS A 123 -7.72 7.00 4.64
CA LYS A 123 -8.16 8.31 5.14
C LYS A 123 -9.22 8.18 6.24
N ARG A 124 -10.17 7.25 6.11
CA ARG A 124 -11.18 6.95 7.15
C ARG A 124 -10.52 6.33 8.37
N ALA A 125 -9.56 5.41 8.18
CA ALA A 125 -8.79 4.81 9.28
C ALA A 125 -8.01 5.86 10.07
N TYR A 126 -7.38 6.81 9.38
CA TYR A 126 -6.70 7.94 10.02
C TYR A 126 -7.63 8.82 10.86
N ALA A 127 -8.84 9.08 10.36
CA ALA A 127 -9.85 9.88 11.07
C ALA A 127 -10.59 9.12 12.18
N HIS A 128 -10.33 7.81 12.35
CA HIS A 128 -11.02 6.97 13.34
C HIS A 128 -10.48 7.20 14.75
N GLU A 129 -11.34 7.10 15.77
CA GLU A 129 -10.96 7.26 17.18
C GLU A 129 -9.87 6.26 17.64
N GLN A 130 -9.84 5.06 17.04
CA GLN A 130 -8.84 4.02 17.28
C GLN A 130 -7.66 4.07 16.27
N CYS A 131 -7.39 5.25 15.69
CA CYS A 131 -6.25 5.43 14.80
C CYS A 131 -4.94 5.12 15.55
N ASP A 132 -4.18 4.14 15.07
CA ASP A 132 -2.89 3.74 15.62
C ASP A 132 -1.72 4.41 14.90
N GLU A 133 -0.52 4.33 15.49
CA GLU A 133 0.72 4.90 14.93
C GLU A 133 1.00 4.38 13.52
N LYS A 134 0.76 3.09 13.29
CA LYS A 134 0.96 2.48 11.97
C LYS A 134 0.04 3.07 10.90
N THR A 135 -1.18 3.40 11.25
CA THR A 135 -2.13 4.09 10.36
C THR A 135 -1.64 5.50 10.03
N VAL A 136 -1.10 6.22 11.03
CA VAL A 136 -0.51 7.56 10.83
C VAL A 136 0.67 7.49 9.86
N GLU A 137 1.60 6.57 10.09
CA GLU A 137 2.75 6.34 9.19
C GLU A 137 2.30 6.06 7.75
N LEU A 138 1.36 5.12 7.57
CA LEU A 138 0.87 4.75 6.24
C LEU A 138 0.14 5.90 5.54
N TYR A 139 -0.62 6.72 6.28
CA TYR A 139 -1.34 7.84 5.68
C TYR A 139 -0.40 8.98 5.29
N PHE A 140 0.67 9.18 6.06
CA PHE A 140 1.73 10.11 5.71
C PHE A 140 2.56 9.60 4.51
N ASP A 141 2.97 8.34 4.53
CA ASP A 141 3.73 7.69 3.45
C ASP A 141 2.95 7.69 2.12
N ALA A 142 1.63 7.58 2.19
CA ALA A 142 0.78 7.69 0.99
C ALA A 142 0.86 9.08 0.31
N GLN A 143 1.15 10.15 1.05
CA GLN A 143 1.41 11.47 0.44
C GLN A 143 2.76 11.48 -0.27
N ILE A 144 3.77 10.83 0.30
CA ILE A 144 5.10 10.70 -0.30
C ILE A 144 5.01 9.85 -1.58
N ASP A 145 4.33 8.71 -1.52
CA ASP A 145 4.11 7.84 -2.69
C ASP A 145 3.38 8.58 -3.82
N PHE A 146 2.42 9.44 -3.49
CA PHE A 146 1.71 10.27 -4.47
C PHE A 146 2.64 11.29 -5.14
N LEU A 147 3.47 11.99 -4.36
CA LEU A 147 4.46 12.92 -4.89
C LEU A 147 5.54 12.19 -5.71
N TRP A 148 6.03 11.04 -5.22
CA TRP A 148 6.96 10.20 -5.96
C TRP A 148 6.40 9.77 -7.32
N TRP A 149 5.14 9.35 -7.37
CA TRP A 149 4.50 8.97 -8.61
C TRP A 149 4.34 10.17 -9.56
N GLY A 150 3.95 11.33 -9.04
CA GLY A 150 3.69 12.54 -9.81
C GLY A 150 4.92 13.10 -10.54
N GLN A 151 6.13 12.90 -10.00
CA GLN A 151 7.39 13.40 -10.58
C GLN A 151 8.01 12.46 -11.64
N HIS A 152 7.36 11.35 -11.97
CA HIS A 152 7.94 10.29 -12.82
C HIS A 152 8.38 10.77 -14.22
N HIS A 153 7.84 11.87 -14.70
CA HIS A 153 8.16 12.46 -15.98
C HIS A 153 8.92 13.80 -15.89
N PHE A 154 9.50 14.10 -14.72
CA PHE A 154 10.37 15.28 -14.61
C PHE A 154 11.64 15.11 -15.43
N PRO A 155 12.12 16.17 -16.10
CA PRO A 155 11.54 17.52 -16.17
C PRO A 155 10.54 17.73 -17.32
N GLU A 156 10.31 16.73 -18.19
CA GLU A 156 9.49 16.88 -19.39
C GLU A 156 8.02 17.20 -19.07
N GLY A 157 7.49 16.63 -17.99
CA GLY A 157 6.11 16.81 -17.54
C GLY A 157 5.93 16.47 -16.06
N CYS A 158 4.79 16.85 -15.52
CA CYS A 158 4.32 16.47 -14.20
C CYS A 158 3.01 15.72 -14.34
N ILE A 159 2.85 14.57 -13.65
CA ILE A 159 1.63 13.77 -13.73
C ILE A 159 0.52 14.41 -12.90
N ILE A 160 0.87 15.09 -11.81
CA ILE A 160 -0.07 15.78 -10.92
C ILE A 160 -0.10 17.28 -11.20
N THR A 161 -1.22 17.89 -10.92
CA THR A 161 -1.39 19.35 -11.00
C THR A 161 -0.75 20.05 -9.79
N HIS A 162 -0.55 21.38 -9.91
CA HIS A 162 -0.09 22.18 -8.77
C HIS A 162 -1.07 22.15 -7.59
N GLU A 163 -2.38 22.14 -7.86
CA GLU A 163 -3.41 22.05 -6.83
C GLU A 163 -3.34 20.71 -6.08
N GLU A 164 -3.17 19.59 -6.80
CA GLU A 164 -3.00 18.27 -6.19
C GLU A 164 -1.72 18.16 -5.36
N PHE A 165 -0.64 18.82 -5.78
CA PHE A 165 0.57 18.96 -5.00
C PHE A 165 0.32 19.72 -3.69
N GLU A 166 -0.34 20.89 -3.78
CA GLU A 166 -0.67 21.72 -2.60
C GLU A 166 -1.56 20.94 -1.61
N ASP A 167 -2.56 20.20 -2.10
CA ASP A 167 -3.43 19.36 -1.28
C ASP A 167 -2.65 18.26 -0.54
N ALA A 168 -1.71 17.60 -1.22
CA ALA A 168 -0.86 16.59 -0.61
C ALA A 168 0.04 17.20 0.49
N VAL A 169 0.65 18.37 0.22
CA VAL A 169 1.49 19.09 1.17
C VAL A 169 0.68 19.57 2.38
N GLN A 170 -0.51 20.11 2.17
CA GLN A 170 -1.39 20.53 3.25
C GLN A 170 -1.81 19.35 4.13
N THR A 171 -2.15 18.21 3.51
CA THR A 171 -2.51 16.99 4.23
C THR A 171 -1.34 16.49 5.09
N ALA A 172 -0.14 16.40 4.52
CA ALA A 172 1.05 15.99 5.25
C ALA A 172 1.40 16.93 6.41
N ASN A 173 1.36 18.23 6.19
CA ASN A 173 1.62 19.24 7.25
C ASN A 173 0.58 19.17 8.37
N LYS A 174 -0.68 18.90 8.06
CA LYS A 174 -1.70 18.67 9.07
C LYS A 174 -1.37 17.45 9.92
N ILE A 175 -0.97 16.33 9.31
CA ILE A 175 -0.54 15.12 10.03
C ILE A 175 0.62 15.47 10.98
N LEU A 176 1.65 16.17 10.50
CA LEU A 176 2.81 16.57 11.30
C LEU A 176 2.46 17.49 12.48
N SER A 177 1.41 18.30 12.35
CA SER A 177 0.95 19.17 13.45
C SER A 177 0.17 18.43 14.54
N GLU A 178 -0.42 17.29 14.20
CA GLU A 178 -1.32 16.54 15.09
C GLU A 178 -0.70 15.26 15.66
N LYS A 179 0.26 14.68 14.96
CA LYS A 179 0.78 13.33 15.20
C LYS A 179 2.30 13.25 15.07
N SER A 180 2.90 12.28 15.73
CA SER A 180 4.31 11.94 15.53
C SER A 180 4.47 11.09 14.28
N VAL A 181 5.47 11.43 13.45
CA VAL A 181 5.83 10.70 12.21
C VAL A 181 7.32 10.37 12.27
N PRO A 182 7.77 9.20 11.81
CA PRO A 182 9.17 8.83 11.75
C PRO A 182 10.01 9.87 11.00
N PRO A 183 11.18 10.28 11.53
CA PRO A 183 12.03 11.31 10.90
C PRO A 183 12.40 11.00 9.45
N SER A 184 12.62 9.72 9.11
CA SER A 184 12.94 9.30 7.74
C SER A 184 11.83 9.61 6.74
N LEU A 185 10.57 9.47 7.14
CA LEU A 185 9.42 9.84 6.29
C LEU A 185 9.33 11.38 6.15
N VAL A 186 9.61 12.10 7.22
CA VAL A 186 9.63 13.58 7.19
C VAL A 186 10.72 14.10 6.24
N GLU A 187 11.89 13.49 6.25
CA GLU A 187 12.99 13.83 5.34
C GLU A 187 12.63 13.51 3.88
N ALA A 188 12.07 12.34 3.60
CA ALA A 188 11.61 11.98 2.28
C ALA A 188 10.51 12.95 1.78
N PHE A 189 9.56 13.31 2.62
CA PHE A 189 8.54 14.30 2.28
C PHE A 189 9.15 15.67 1.91
N LYS A 190 10.08 16.19 2.73
CA LYS A 190 10.76 17.47 2.47
C LYS A 190 11.53 17.45 1.15
N TYR A 191 12.15 16.31 0.81
CA TYR A 191 12.83 16.13 -0.47
C TYR A 191 11.87 16.35 -1.64
N TYR A 192 10.70 15.68 -1.64
CA TYR A 192 9.73 15.83 -2.72
C TYR A 192 9.12 17.24 -2.75
N VAL A 193 8.79 17.83 -1.61
CA VAL A 193 8.28 19.21 -1.57
C VAL A 193 9.26 20.15 -2.27
N LYS A 194 10.55 20.09 -1.90
CA LYS A 194 11.58 20.93 -2.51
C LYS A 194 11.74 20.67 -4.02
N LEU A 195 11.70 19.41 -4.44
CA LEU A 195 11.78 19.04 -5.86
C LEU A 195 10.63 19.65 -6.67
N TYR A 196 9.42 19.59 -6.16
CA TYR A 196 8.25 20.18 -6.82
C TYR A 196 8.28 21.70 -6.84
N GLU A 197 8.75 22.37 -5.77
CA GLU A 197 8.93 23.81 -5.74
C GLU A 197 9.92 24.27 -6.82
N ILE A 198 11.05 23.58 -6.99
CA ILE A 198 12.01 23.85 -8.06
C ILE A 198 11.34 23.64 -9.42
N TYR A 199 10.61 22.55 -9.62
CA TYR A 199 9.95 22.24 -10.88
C TYR A 199 8.91 23.30 -11.28
N PHE A 200 8.00 23.65 -10.37
CA PHE A 200 6.96 24.63 -10.66
C PHE A 200 7.54 26.04 -10.89
N ASN A 201 8.54 26.44 -10.12
CA ASN A 201 9.25 27.70 -10.33
C ASN A 201 9.94 27.73 -11.69
N TRP A 202 10.64 26.66 -12.08
CA TRP A 202 11.26 26.55 -13.39
C TRP A 202 10.24 26.61 -14.53
N GLN A 203 9.12 25.94 -14.38
CA GLN A 203 8.02 25.95 -15.35
C GLN A 203 7.41 27.35 -15.49
N GLN A 204 7.15 28.05 -14.39
CA GLN A 204 6.62 29.42 -14.38
C GLN A 204 7.56 30.42 -15.04
N ASN A 205 8.88 30.21 -14.91
CA ASN A 205 9.92 31.01 -15.54
C ASN A 205 10.19 30.62 -16.99
N GLY A 206 9.28 29.92 -17.66
CA GLY A 206 9.40 29.55 -19.07
C GLY A 206 10.42 28.46 -19.33
N ARG A 207 10.74 27.62 -18.36
CA ARG A 207 11.72 26.52 -18.43
C ARG A 207 13.12 27.01 -18.78
N ASN A 208 13.52 28.15 -18.26
CA ASN A 208 14.85 28.71 -18.46
C ASN A 208 15.91 28.00 -17.64
N GLY A 209 17.02 27.61 -18.28
CA GLY A 209 18.11 26.85 -17.67
C GLY A 209 17.86 25.34 -17.61
N ASP A 210 18.91 24.60 -17.27
CA ASP A 210 18.86 23.16 -17.09
C ASP A 210 18.22 22.80 -15.73
N PHE A 211 17.25 21.92 -15.74
CA PHE A 211 16.52 21.54 -14.52
C PHE A 211 17.42 20.84 -13.50
N TYR A 212 18.36 20.03 -13.97
CA TYR A 212 19.29 19.29 -13.08
C TYR A 212 20.29 20.25 -12.41
N GLU A 213 20.81 21.23 -13.18
CA GLU A 213 21.69 22.27 -12.64
C GLU A 213 20.95 23.12 -11.58
N LEU A 214 19.66 23.39 -11.78
CA LEU A 214 18.85 24.09 -10.78
C LEU A 214 18.66 23.27 -9.51
N CYS A 215 18.39 21.96 -9.62
CA CYS A 215 18.31 21.08 -8.47
C CYS A 215 19.63 21.05 -7.70
N GLU A 216 20.76 20.93 -8.39
CA GLU A 216 22.09 20.90 -7.79
C GLU A 216 22.42 22.25 -7.09
N ALA A 217 22.09 23.38 -7.73
CA ALA A 217 22.28 24.71 -7.16
C ALA A 217 21.47 24.91 -5.86
N GLU A 218 20.33 24.28 -5.76
CA GLU A 218 19.49 24.25 -4.56
C GLU A 218 19.91 23.15 -3.56
N GLY A 219 21.00 22.41 -3.84
CA GLY A 219 21.50 21.35 -2.99
C GLY A 219 20.59 20.11 -2.96
N LEU A 220 19.85 19.87 -4.03
CA LEU A 220 18.99 18.70 -4.20
C LEU A 220 19.63 17.75 -5.22
N GLU A 221 20.03 16.57 -4.79
CA GLU A 221 20.47 15.49 -5.68
C GLU A 221 19.22 14.85 -6.31
N TYR A 222 19.03 15.06 -7.61
CA TYR A 222 17.92 14.51 -8.37
C TYR A 222 18.41 13.66 -9.53
N GLU A 223 17.97 12.40 -9.57
CA GLU A 223 18.14 11.50 -10.69
C GLU A 223 16.79 11.20 -11.33
N ALA A 224 16.70 11.45 -12.64
CA ALA A 224 15.48 11.11 -13.38
C ALA A 224 15.23 9.60 -13.35
N THR A 225 13.97 9.23 -13.18
CA THR A 225 13.56 7.84 -13.36
C THR A 225 13.79 7.44 -14.82
N PRO A 226 14.56 6.36 -15.13
CA PRO A 226 14.79 5.96 -16.51
C PRO A 226 13.47 5.68 -17.24
N ALA A 227 13.13 6.49 -18.23
CA ALA A 227 11.97 6.26 -19.07
C ALA A 227 12.33 5.23 -20.16
N PHE A 228 11.77 4.04 -20.09
CA PHE A 228 11.89 3.03 -21.14
C PHE A 228 10.80 3.28 -22.19
N TYR A 229 11.17 3.97 -23.26
CA TYR A 229 10.31 4.04 -24.44
C TYR A 229 10.44 2.74 -25.23
N TYR A 230 9.41 1.92 -25.28
CA TYR A 230 9.34 0.85 -26.27
C TYR A 230 9.19 1.53 -27.62
N LYS A 231 10.23 1.39 -28.48
CA LYS A 231 10.09 1.74 -29.89
C LYS A 231 9.26 0.63 -30.52
N ASP A 232 8.06 0.98 -31.03
CA ASP A 232 7.25 0.15 -31.90
C ASP A 232 8.01 -0.29 -33.17
#